data_cd9a4aaf77e226599c95250f13f3fde4
#
_entry.id   cd9a4aaf77e226599c95250f13f3fde4
#
_cell.length_a   1.000
_cell.length_b   1.000
_cell.length_c   1.000
_cell.angle_alpha   90.00
_cell.angle_beta   90.00
_cell.angle_gamma   90.00
#
_symmetry.space_group_name_H-M   'P 1'
#
loop_
_entity.id
_entity.type
_entity.pdbx_description
1 polymer ?
#
loop_
_entity_poly.entity_id
_entity_poly.type
_entity_poly.pdbx_seq_one_letter_code
_entity_poly.pdbx_strand_id
1 'polypeptide(L)'
;MRALRPVDPIEFVRRQTERMQPSAVKCVVTAMRSFLRYAQYRGEVAPELVAAVPAIASWITTPPLPRAISPDHARRAIDSCDVRTSIGLRDRAVLLLLAGLGLRAHEIIALQLEDCDWDAGCLRVRSKGGRECLLPMPADVGEALAAYLERGRPATADRHLFLRSMAPIRGFLPGSYAIGSIVRYALQRAKIEAPHTGSHQFRHALAVRMLERGASLTEIGEVLRHRSPQTTSIYARVDIGALRSLALPWPGGAR
;
A
#
# COMPACT_ATOMS: atom_id res chain seq x y z
N MET A 1 -37.74 15.47 10.20
CA MET A 1 -36.89 15.18 9.02
C MET A 1 -37.80 14.77 7.88
N ARG A 2 -37.54 15.25 6.63
CA ARG A 2 -38.28 14.76 5.45
C ARG A 2 -37.99 13.26 5.32
N ALA A 3 -39.01 12.43 5.20
CA ALA A 3 -38.83 10.99 5.01
C ALA A 3 -38.03 10.74 3.72
N LEU A 4 -36.93 10.02 3.81
CA LEU A 4 -36.13 9.62 2.65
C LEU A 4 -36.94 8.63 1.80
N ARG A 5 -36.89 8.81 0.49
CA ARG A 5 -37.54 7.92 -0.50
C ARG A 5 -36.49 7.06 -1.22
N PRO A 6 -36.85 5.91 -1.78
CA PRO A 6 -35.89 5.04 -2.50
C PRO A 6 -35.17 5.73 -3.66
N VAL A 7 -35.73 6.79 -4.24
CA VAL A 7 -35.06 7.57 -5.31
C VAL A 7 -33.91 8.42 -4.78
N ASP A 8 -33.92 8.83 -3.50
CA ASP A 8 -32.94 9.76 -2.95
C ASP A 8 -31.51 9.15 -2.90
N PRO A 9 -31.28 7.88 -2.45
CA PRO A 9 -29.97 7.23 -2.57
C PRO A 9 -29.48 7.10 -4.01
N ILE A 10 -30.37 6.83 -4.95
CA ILE A 10 -30.02 6.67 -6.37
C ILE A 10 -29.52 8.01 -6.94
N GLU A 11 -30.27 9.08 -6.72
CA GLU A 11 -29.87 10.42 -7.17
C GLU A 11 -28.58 10.89 -6.50
N PHE A 12 -28.42 10.62 -5.21
CA PHE A 12 -27.19 10.97 -4.50
C PHE A 12 -25.99 10.29 -5.14
N VAL A 13 -26.05 8.97 -5.38
CA VAL A 13 -24.96 8.23 -6.02
C VAL A 13 -24.70 8.75 -7.43
N ARG A 14 -25.74 9.02 -8.23
CA ARG A 14 -25.58 9.59 -9.58
C ARG A 14 -24.80 10.89 -9.56
N ARG A 15 -25.14 11.83 -8.67
CA ARG A 15 -24.40 13.10 -8.52
C ARG A 15 -22.94 12.87 -8.10
N GLN A 16 -22.66 11.84 -7.29
CA GLN A 16 -21.27 11.55 -6.93
C GLN A 16 -20.47 10.97 -8.10
N THR A 17 -21.10 10.20 -9.01
CA THR A 17 -20.41 9.67 -10.20
C THR A 17 -19.96 10.76 -11.17
N GLU A 18 -20.63 11.92 -11.17
CA GLU A 18 -20.26 13.07 -11.98
C GLU A 18 -19.07 13.86 -11.41
N ARG A 19 -18.83 13.74 -10.08
CA ARG A 19 -17.87 14.59 -9.35
C ARG A 19 -16.62 13.85 -8.87
N MET A 20 -16.68 12.54 -8.75
CA MET A 20 -15.65 11.74 -8.10
C MET A 20 -15.18 10.60 -8.99
N GLN A 21 -13.94 10.18 -8.76
CA GLN A 21 -13.41 8.97 -9.39
C GLN A 21 -14.21 7.72 -8.97
N PRO A 22 -14.37 6.71 -9.85
CA PRO A 22 -15.18 5.52 -9.57
C PRO A 22 -14.81 4.78 -8.26
N SER A 23 -13.53 4.76 -7.91
CA SER A 23 -13.05 4.17 -6.65
C SER A 23 -13.55 4.91 -5.42
N ALA A 24 -13.60 6.25 -5.48
CA ALA A 24 -14.11 7.08 -4.40
C ALA A 24 -15.64 6.95 -4.29
N VAL A 25 -16.37 6.91 -5.41
CA VAL A 25 -17.82 6.65 -5.43
C VAL A 25 -18.12 5.31 -4.77
N LYS A 26 -17.34 4.26 -5.04
CA LYS A 26 -17.48 2.94 -4.40
C LYS A 26 -17.35 3.03 -2.87
N CYS A 27 -16.43 3.82 -2.35
CA CYS A 27 -16.29 4.05 -0.90
C CYS A 27 -17.53 4.75 -0.33
N VAL A 28 -18.02 5.80 -1.01
CA VAL A 28 -19.23 6.52 -0.61
C VAL A 28 -20.46 5.59 -0.57
N VAL A 29 -20.65 4.78 -1.61
CA VAL A 29 -21.74 3.81 -1.69
C VAL A 29 -21.64 2.77 -0.58
N THR A 30 -20.44 2.28 -0.27
CA THR A 30 -20.21 1.34 0.82
C THR A 30 -20.56 1.95 2.18
N ALA A 31 -20.12 3.18 2.43
CA ALA A 31 -20.42 3.91 3.67
C ALA A 31 -21.93 4.18 3.81
N MET A 32 -22.58 4.64 2.74
CA MET A 32 -24.01 4.89 2.71
C MET A 32 -24.81 3.61 2.98
N ARG A 33 -24.44 2.49 2.34
CA ARG A 33 -25.11 1.20 2.56
C ARG A 33 -24.94 0.74 4.01
N SER A 34 -23.77 0.89 4.59
CA SER A 34 -23.52 0.55 6.00
C SER A 34 -24.35 1.42 6.93
N PHE A 35 -24.41 2.72 6.68
CA PHE A 35 -25.21 3.65 7.45
C PHE A 35 -26.72 3.33 7.38
N LEU A 36 -27.25 3.12 6.18
CA LEU A 36 -28.66 2.80 5.99
C LEU A 36 -29.05 1.44 6.60
N ARG A 37 -28.15 0.43 6.57
CA ARG A 37 -28.35 -0.84 7.29
C ARG A 37 -28.44 -0.63 8.81
N TYR A 38 -27.58 0.22 9.34
CA TYR A 38 -27.64 0.56 10.76
C TYR A 38 -28.93 1.29 11.10
N ALA A 39 -29.34 2.27 10.31
CA ALA A 39 -30.60 2.98 10.50
C ALA A 39 -31.83 2.04 10.38
N GLN A 40 -31.77 1.06 9.47
CA GLN A 40 -32.79 0.01 9.36
C GLN A 40 -32.83 -0.87 10.62
N TYR A 41 -31.67 -1.27 11.12
CA TYR A 41 -31.59 -2.04 12.38
C TYR A 41 -32.19 -1.25 13.56
N ARG A 42 -32.06 0.08 13.55
CA ARG A 42 -32.67 0.98 14.53
C ARG A 42 -34.15 1.23 14.29
N GLY A 43 -34.75 0.69 13.23
CA GLY A 43 -36.15 0.97 12.86
C GLY A 43 -36.43 2.38 12.33
N GLU A 44 -35.38 3.13 11.98
CA GLU A 44 -35.49 4.53 11.53
C GLU A 44 -35.76 4.67 10.03
N VAL A 45 -35.46 3.65 9.23
CA VAL A 45 -35.68 3.61 7.77
C VAL A 45 -36.24 2.26 7.32
N ALA A 46 -37.02 2.30 6.25
CA ALA A 46 -37.59 1.10 5.65
C ALA A 46 -36.54 0.29 4.85
N PRO A 47 -36.71 -1.06 4.75
CA PRO A 47 -35.78 -1.95 4.01
C PRO A 47 -35.57 -1.54 2.55
N GLU A 48 -36.59 -1.01 1.91
CA GLU A 48 -36.60 -0.56 0.51
C GLU A 48 -35.55 0.53 0.26
N LEU A 49 -35.26 1.38 1.27
CA LEU A 49 -34.25 2.44 1.16
C LEU A 49 -32.84 1.84 1.09
N VAL A 50 -32.58 0.77 1.82
CA VAL A 50 -31.29 0.05 1.79
C VAL A 50 -31.12 -0.68 0.45
N ALA A 51 -32.20 -1.31 -0.03
CA ALA A 51 -32.20 -2.03 -1.31
C ALA A 51 -32.04 -1.09 -2.51
N ALA A 52 -32.50 0.16 -2.41
CA ALA A 52 -32.39 1.16 -3.46
C ALA A 52 -30.95 1.70 -3.68
N VAL A 53 -29.99 1.41 -2.77
CA VAL A 53 -28.60 1.84 -2.94
C VAL A 53 -27.97 1.10 -4.11
N PRO A 54 -27.60 1.78 -5.23
CA PRO A 54 -27.12 1.14 -6.43
C PRO A 54 -25.78 0.45 -6.21
N ALA A 55 -25.57 -0.71 -6.83
CA ALA A 55 -24.28 -1.36 -6.87
C ALA A 55 -23.40 -0.66 -7.91
N ILE A 56 -22.18 -0.31 -7.52
CA ILE A 56 -21.18 0.15 -8.48
C ILE A 56 -20.48 -1.09 -9.04
N ALA A 57 -20.70 -1.35 -10.32
CA ALA A 57 -20.13 -2.50 -10.99
C ALA A 57 -18.60 -2.39 -11.03
N SER A 58 -17.91 -3.36 -10.40
CA SER A 58 -16.46 -3.36 -10.31
C SER A 58 -15.75 -3.78 -11.59
N TRP A 59 -16.47 -4.42 -12.54
CA TRP A 59 -15.95 -4.86 -13.83
C TRP A 59 -15.88 -3.75 -14.88
N ILE A 60 -16.59 -2.61 -14.68
CA ILE A 60 -16.51 -1.43 -15.57
C ILE A 60 -15.15 -0.73 -15.44
N THR A 61 -14.48 -0.85 -14.31
CA THR A 61 -13.14 -0.31 -14.11
C THR A 61 -12.12 -1.45 -14.18
N THR A 62 -11.58 -1.71 -15.36
CA THR A 62 -10.33 -2.48 -15.44
C THR A 62 -9.32 -1.77 -14.55
N PRO A 63 -8.84 -2.39 -13.44
CA PRO A 63 -7.88 -1.72 -12.60
C PRO A 63 -6.70 -1.30 -13.47
N PRO A 64 -6.19 -0.07 -13.35
CA PRO A 64 -5.01 0.33 -14.10
C PRO A 64 -3.86 -0.64 -13.78
N LEU A 65 -2.92 -0.78 -14.72
CA LEU A 65 -1.70 -1.54 -14.47
C LEU A 65 -1.04 -1.04 -13.17
N PRO A 66 -0.44 -1.94 -12.38
CA PRO A 66 0.28 -1.56 -11.19
C PRO A 66 1.31 -0.47 -11.51
N ARG A 67 1.17 0.68 -10.87
CA ARG A 67 2.09 1.79 -11.10
C ARG A 67 3.29 1.62 -10.18
N ALA A 68 4.24 0.84 -10.65
CA ALA A 68 5.52 0.61 -9.99
C ALA A 68 6.47 1.79 -10.23
N ILE A 69 7.25 2.16 -9.21
CA ILE A 69 8.41 3.02 -9.40
C ILE A 69 9.50 2.21 -10.10
N SER A 70 10.23 2.83 -11.04
CA SER A 70 11.35 2.14 -11.68
C SER A 70 12.46 1.82 -10.68
N PRO A 71 13.27 0.77 -10.91
CA PRO A 71 14.39 0.43 -10.02
C PRO A 71 15.39 1.58 -9.83
N ASP A 72 15.67 2.33 -10.91
CA ASP A 72 16.54 3.51 -10.86
C ASP A 72 15.94 4.62 -9.98
N HIS A 73 14.67 4.95 -10.19
CA HIS A 73 13.99 5.95 -9.37
C HIS A 73 13.91 5.55 -7.89
N ALA A 74 13.67 4.27 -7.60
CA ALA A 74 13.68 3.76 -6.24
C ALA A 74 15.05 3.94 -5.58
N ARG A 75 16.14 3.60 -6.30
CA ARG A 75 17.51 3.78 -5.83
C ARG A 75 17.82 5.26 -5.58
N ARG A 76 17.57 6.12 -6.56
CA ARG A 76 17.79 7.57 -6.43
C ARG A 76 17.02 8.18 -5.27
N ALA A 77 15.77 7.74 -5.04
CA ALA A 77 14.97 8.19 -3.90
C ALA A 77 15.61 7.78 -2.55
N ILE A 78 16.12 6.54 -2.45
CA ILE A 78 16.82 6.04 -1.26
C ILE A 78 18.12 6.81 -1.05
N ASP A 79 18.90 7.01 -2.10
CA ASP A 79 20.21 7.69 -2.05
C ASP A 79 20.09 9.21 -1.81
N SER A 80 18.90 9.79 -2.04
CA SER A 80 18.61 11.18 -1.71
C SER A 80 18.53 11.48 -0.20
N CYS A 81 18.55 10.46 0.65
CA CYS A 81 18.49 10.62 2.09
C CYS A 81 19.86 11.05 2.65
N ASP A 82 19.91 12.17 3.36
CA ASP A 82 21.15 12.64 4.01
C ASP A 82 21.42 11.83 5.28
N VAL A 83 22.26 10.81 5.16
CA VAL A 83 22.64 9.89 6.25
C VAL A 83 23.45 10.53 7.39
N ARG A 84 23.77 11.82 7.31
CA ARG A 84 24.38 12.59 8.40
C ARG A 84 23.34 13.12 9.37
N THR A 85 22.07 13.04 9.03
CA THR A 85 20.94 13.53 9.85
C THR A 85 20.11 12.36 10.38
N SER A 86 19.57 12.50 11.59
CA SER A 86 18.65 11.52 12.21
C SER A 86 17.43 11.24 11.34
N ILE A 87 16.89 12.26 10.68
CA ILE A 87 15.75 12.14 9.77
C ILE A 87 16.14 11.34 8.53
N GLY A 88 17.29 11.64 7.95
CA GLY A 88 17.74 10.95 6.74
C GLY A 88 18.09 9.48 6.98
N LEU A 89 18.70 9.15 8.14
CA LEU A 89 18.92 7.76 8.55
C LEU A 89 17.59 7.01 8.69
N ARG A 90 16.60 7.61 9.37
CA ARG A 90 15.25 7.04 9.50
C ARG A 90 14.59 6.82 8.15
N ASP A 91 14.58 7.87 7.33
CA ASP A 91 13.88 7.86 6.04
C ASP A 91 14.51 6.83 5.08
N ARG A 92 15.85 6.70 5.08
CA ARG A 92 16.57 5.68 4.32
C ARG A 92 16.17 4.26 4.74
N ALA A 93 16.13 3.97 6.04
CA ALA A 93 15.73 2.67 6.56
C ALA A 93 14.27 2.34 6.18
N VAL A 94 13.36 3.31 6.30
CA VAL A 94 11.96 3.16 5.88
C VAL A 94 11.86 2.86 4.38
N LEU A 95 12.58 3.57 3.53
CA LEU A 95 12.55 3.36 2.07
C LEU A 95 13.12 2.00 1.68
N LEU A 96 14.17 1.54 2.35
CA LEU A 96 14.74 0.20 2.13
C LEU A 96 13.78 -0.91 2.56
N LEU A 97 13.06 -0.76 3.67
CA LEU A 97 11.99 -1.69 4.06
C LEU A 97 10.87 -1.76 3.02
N LEU A 98 10.48 -0.61 2.44
CA LEU A 98 9.50 -0.57 1.36
C LEU A 98 10.00 -1.27 0.09
N ALA A 99 11.26 -1.01 -0.30
CA ALA A 99 11.83 -1.50 -1.56
C ALA A 99 12.29 -2.96 -1.49
N GLY A 100 12.89 -3.37 -0.37
CA GLY A 100 13.46 -4.71 -0.17
C GLY A 100 12.45 -5.74 0.29
N LEU A 101 11.60 -5.39 1.27
CA LEU A 101 10.64 -6.30 1.89
C LEU A 101 9.18 -6.03 1.47
N GLY A 102 8.92 -4.99 0.70
CA GLY A 102 7.59 -4.63 0.24
C GLY A 102 6.58 -4.42 1.38
N LEU A 103 7.03 -3.91 2.53
CA LEU A 103 6.16 -3.68 3.68
C LEU A 103 5.08 -2.66 3.35
N ARG A 104 3.91 -2.82 3.99
CA ARG A 104 2.85 -1.81 3.95
C ARG A 104 3.16 -0.69 4.94
N ALA A 105 2.69 0.53 4.65
CA ALA A 105 2.91 1.68 5.53
C ALA A 105 2.53 1.40 7.00
N HIS A 106 1.39 0.77 7.24
CA HIS A 106 0.94 0.46 8.60
C HIS A 106 1.78 -0.63 9.27
N GLU A 107 2.38 -1.57 8.50
CA GLU A 107 3.30 -2.57 9.03
C GLU A 107 4.57 -1.88 9.54
N ILE A 108 5.13 -0.93 8.77
CA ILE A 108 6.30 -0.14 9.18
C ILE A 108 6.01 0.72 10.43
N ILE A 109 4.83 1.35 10.49
CA ILE A 109 4.41 2.16 11.65
C ILE A 109 4.32 1.32 12.92
N ALA A 110 3.88 0.06 12.79
CA ALA A 110 3.67 -0.84 13.91
C ALA A 110 4.94 -1.57 14.39
N LEU A 111 6.06 -1.48 13.67
CA LEU A 111 7.32 -2.13 14.06
C LEU A 111 7.80 -1.62 15.41
N GLN A 112 8.27 -2.56 16.22
CA GLN A 112 8.90 -2.31 17.52
C GLN A 112 10.37 -2.75 17.50
N LEU A 113 11.14 -2.34 18.50
CA LEU A 113 12.56 -2.69 18.63
C LEU A 113 12.76 -4.22 18.70
N GLU A 114 11.83 -4.91 19.38
CA GLU A 114 11.84 -6.37 19.58
C GLU A 114 11.48 -7.16 18.33
N ASP A 115 11.05 -6.48 17.28
CA ASP A 115 10.72 -7.12 15.99
C ASP A 115 11.97 -7.37 15.14
N CYS A 116 13.11 -6.75 15.47
CA CYS A 116 14.40 -6.97 14.83
C CYS A 116 15.14 -8.10 15.56
N ASP A 117 15.17 -9.29 14.96
CA ASP A 117 16.01 -10.39 15.41
C ASP A 117 17.36 -10.30 14.67
N TRP A 118 18.35 -9.71 15.35
CA TRP A 118 19.67 -9.48 14.79
C TRP A 118 20.49 -10.76 14.64
N ASP A 119 20.30 -11.72 15.56
CA ASP A 119 21.03 -12.99 15.54
C ASP A 119 20.55 -13.88 14.41
N ALA A 120 19.23 -13.95 14.20
CA ALA A 120 18.64 -14.70 13.11
C ALA A 120 18.63 -13.92 11.78
N GLY A 121 18.96 -12.63 11.77
CA GLY A 121 18.87 -11.77 10.58
C GLY A 121 17.45 -11.64 10.05
N CYS A 122 16.45 -11.59 10.91
CA CYS A 122 15.04 -11.60 10.56
C CYS A 122 14.27 -10.40 11.14
N LEU A 123 13.23 -10.00 10.43
CA LEU A 123 12.28 -9.00 10.88
C LEU A 123 10.90 -9.62 11.09
N ARG A 124 10.35 -9.49 12.30
CA ARG A 124 8.99 -9.91 12.61
C ARG A 124 8.00 -8.83 12.18
N VAL A 125 7.06 -9.20 11.33
CA VAL A 125 6.06 -8.27 10.80
C VAL A 125 4.66 -8.72 11.17
N ARG A 126 3.91 -7.83 11.81
CA ARG A 126 2.50 -8.06 12.18
C ARG A 126 1.58 -7.52 11.10
N SER A 127 0.81 -8.40 10.48
CA SER A 127 -0.17 -8.04 9.46
C SER A 127 -1.55 -7.81 10.06
N LYS A 128 -2.43 -7.12 9.31
CA LYS A 128 -3.83 -6.89 9.70
C LYS A 128 -4.52 -8.23 10.04
N GLY A 129 -5.03 -8.34 11.27
CA GLY A 129 -5.67 -9.56 11.78
C GLY A 129 -4.75 -10.43 12.64
N GLY A 130 -3.67 -9.86 13.20
CA GLY A 130 -2.81 -10.50 14.20
C GLY A 130 -1.87 -11.59 13.67
N ARG A 131 -1.78 -11.78 12.35
CA ARG A 131 -0.82 -12.74 11.79
C ARG A 131 0.59 -12.16 11.86
N GLU A 132 1.50 -12.95 12.39
CA GLU A 132 2.93 -12.65 12.40
C GLU A 132 3.63 -13.40 11.26
N CYS A 133 4.65 -12.77 10.69
CA CYS A 133 5.51 -13.36 9.67
C CYS A 133 6.94 -12.93 9.96
N LEU A 134 7.88 -13.88 9.88
CA LEU A 134 9.30 -13.62 9.91
C LEU A 134 9.79 -13.44 8.48
N LEU A 135 10.44 -12.33 8.21
CA LEU A 135 11.03 -12.03 6.92
C LEU A 135 12.54 -11.98 7.04
N PRO A 136 13.30 -12.64 6.16
CA PRO A 136 14.74 -12.48 6.13
C PRO A 136 15.07 -11.01 5.87
N MET A 137 16.03 -10.47 6.61
CA MET A 137 16.44 -9.07 6.52
C MET A 137 17.64 -8.96 5.58
N PRO A 138 17.48 -8.35 4.39
CA PRO A 138 18.62 -8.11 3.51
C PRO A 138 19.70 -7.26 4.19
N ALA A 139 20.95 -7.44 3.83
CA ALA A 139 22.08 -6.77 4.48
C ALA A 139 21.94 -5.24 4.45
N ASP A 140 21.55 -4.66 3.31
CA ASP A 140 21.34 -3.23 3.14
C ASP A 140 20.22 -2.66 4.04
N VAL A 141 19.17 -3.47 4.29
CA VAL A 141 18.10 -3.14 5.23
C VAL A 141 18.63 -3.18 6.67
N GLY A 142 19.33 -4.25 7.03
CA GLY A 142 19.94 -4.41 8.36
C GLY A 142 20.90 -3.29 8.71
N GLU A 143 21.82 -2.97 7.81
CA GLU A 143 22.77 -1.87 7.96
C GLU A 143 22.08 -0.51 8.16
N ALA A 144 21.03 -0.24 7.38
CA ALA A 144 20.30 1.02 7.51
C ALA A 144 19.51 1.12 8.81
N LEU A 145 18.95 0.00 9.28
CA LEU A 145 18.26 -0.07 10.57
C LEU A 145 19.25 0.13 11.71
N ALA A 146 20.39 -0.57 11.71
CA ALA A 146 21.45 -0.42 12.69
C ALA A 146 21.94 1.04 12.76
N ALA A 147 22.26 1.62 11.60
CA ALA A 147 22.70 3.00 11.51
C ALA A 147 21.66 4.01 12.07
N TYR A 148 20.38 3.77 11.83
CA TYR A 148 19.33 4.60 12.42
C TYR A 148 19.23 4.42 13.93
N LEU A 149 19.27 3.19 14.42
CA LEU A 149 19.18 2.89 15.86
C LEU A 149 20.35 3.47 16.65
N GLU A 150 21.56 3.35 16.12
CA GLU A 150 22.78 3.80 16.79
C GLU A 150 22.94 5.32 16.77
N ARG A 151 22.63 5.97 15.64
CA ARG A 151 23.00 7.37 15.39
C ARG A 151 21.81 8.30 15.14
N GLY A 152 20.65 7.76 14.81
CA GLY A 152 19.50 8.56 14.38
C GLY A 152 18.31 8.53 15.31
N ARG A 153 18.09 7.42 16.02
CA ARG A 153 16.90 7.26 16.85
C ARG A 153 17.08 7.98 18.20
N PRO A 154 16.18 8.93 18.55
CA PRO A 154 16.23 9.58 19.86
C PRO A 154 16.06 8.58 21.01
N ALA A 155 16.75 8.82 22.12
CA ALA A 155 16.56 8.06 23.36
C ALA A 155 15.16 8.35 23.93
N THR A 156 14.36 7.32 24.14
CA THR A 156 12.99 7.42 24.66
C THR A 156 12.52 6.07 25.20
N ALA A 157 11.53 6.07 26.07
CA ALA A 157 10.84 4.86 26.53
C ALA A 157 9.89 4.25 25.49
N ASP A 158 9.57 4.97 24.42
CA ASP A 158 8.72 4.47 23.34
C ASP A 158 9.44 3.34 22.59
N ARG A 159 8.80 2.19 22.49
CA ARG A 159 9.38 0.97 21.88
C ARG A 159 9.19 0.88 20.37
N HIS A 160 8.45 1.82 19.73
CA HIS A 160 8.35 1.82 18.28
C HIS A 160 9.72 1.97 17.63
N LEU A 161 9.97 1.19 16.58
CA LEU A 161 11.22 1.22 15.83
C LEU A 161 11.46 2.63 15.25
N PHE A 162 10.44 3.18 14.57
CA PHE A 162 10.51 4.49 13.95
C PHE A 162 9.73 5.54 14.72
N LEU A 163 10.41 6.64 15.01
CA LEU A 163 9.86 7.76 15.75
C LEU A 163 9.64 8.98 14.85
N ARG A 164 8.65 9.78 15.22
CA ARG A 164 8.47 11.11 14.63
C ARG A 164 9.59 12.05 15.07
N SER A 165 9.96 12.98 14.20
CA SER A 165 11.03 13.96 14.47
C SER A 165 10.56 15.22 15.19
N MET A 166 9.25 15.36 15.44
CA MET A 166 8.64 16.52 16.12
C MET A 166 8.01 16.06 17.42
N ALA A 167 8.06 16.92 18.42
CA ALA A 167 7.46 16.66 19.73
C ALA A 167 5.93 16.42 19.64
N PRO A 168 5.39 15.55 20.47
CA PRO A 168 6.09 14.64 21.39
C PRO A 168 6.82 13.53 20.59
N ILE A 169 8.07 13.20 21.02
CA ILE A 169 8.88 12.16 20.36
C ILE A 169 8.31 10.78 20.73
N ARG A 170 7.64 10.18 19.76
CA ARG A 170 6.97 8.87 19.88
C ARG A 170 6.81 8.23 18.50
N GLY A 171 6.33 6.99 18.43
CA GLY A 171 5.96 6.32 17.20
C GLY A 171 5.00 7.13 16.33
N PHE A 172 4.94 6.82 15.05
CA PHE A 172 3.96 7.41 14.16
C PHE A 172 2.54 7.00 14.57
N LEU A 173 1.59 7.91 14.41
CA LEU A 173 0.20 7.60 14.70
C LEU A 173 -0.36 6.57 13.69
N PRO A 174 -1.12 5.56 14.15
CA PRO A 174 -1.83 4.66 13.25
C PRO A 174 -2.69 5.42 12.24
N GLY A 175 -2.67 5.00 10.97
CA GLY A 175 -3.41 5.66 9.90
C GLY A 175 -2.82 7.00 9.43
N SER A 176 -1.67 7.41 9.98
CA SER A 176 -1.01 8.64 9.54
C SER A 176 -0.43 8.50 8.12
N TYR A 177 -0.31 9.64 7.45
CA TYR A 177 0.37 9.73 6.14
C TYR A 177 1.90 9.80 6.26
N ALA A 178 2.48 9.50 7.43
CA ALA A 178 3.90 9.67 7.71
C ALA A 178 4.80 8.96 6.68
N ILE A 179 4.54 7.68 6.43
CA ILE A 179 5.33 6.90 5.45
C ILE A 179 5.14 7.45 4.03
N GLY A 180 3.91 7.83 3.67
CA GLY A 180 3.65 8.49 2.37
C GLY A 180 4.39 9.82 2.23
N SER A 181 4.50 10.60 3.30
CA SER A 181 5.26 11.85 3.31
C SER A 181 6.77 11.61 3.16
N ILE A 182 7.32 10.58 3.81
CA ILE A 182 8.73 10.17 3.64
C ILE A 182 9.00 9.87 2.16
N VAL A 183 8.16 9.05 1.54
CA VAL A 183 8.28 8.72 0.10
C VAL A 183 8.21 9.98 -0.75
N ARG A 184 7.20 10.83 -0.53
CA ARG A 184 7.01 12.06 -1.30
C ARG A 184 8.23 12.98 -1.21
N TYR A 185 8.76 13.20 -0.02
CA TYR A 185 9.94 14.05 0.17
C TYR A 185 11.21 13.43 -0.44
N ALA A 186 11.37 12.11 -0.39
CA ALA A 186 12.48 11.44 -1.05
C ALA A 186 12.42 11.61 -2.59
N LEU A 187 11.24 11.44 -3.19
CA LEU A 187 11.03 11.68 -4.62
C LEU A 187 11.32 13.14 -5.00
N GLN A 188 10.86 14.09 -4.19
CA GLN A 188 11.14 15.52 -4.42
C GLN A 188 12.63 15.84 -4.34
N ARG A 189 13.35 15.35 -3.31
CA ARG A 189 14.80 15.52 -3.17
C ARG A 189 15.56 14.92 -4.37
N ALA A 190 15.13 13.76 -4.84
CA ALA A 190 15.72 13.09 -6.01
C ALA A 190 15.31 13.72 -7.35
N LYS A 191 14.44 14.75 -7.35
CA LYS A 191 13.87 15.40 -8.55
C LYS A 191 13.20 14.37 -9.48
N ILE A 192 12.41 13.48 -8.89
CA ILE A 192 11.67 12.44 -9.62
C ILE A 192 10.21 12.87 -9.72
N GLU A 193 9.74 13.08 -10.92
CA GLU A 193 8.32 13.24 -11.21
C GLU A 193 7.66 11.87 -11.25
N ALA A 194 6.87 11.57 -10.23
CA ALA A 194 6.11 10.33 -10.14
C ALA A 194 4.61 10.64 -10.17
N PRO A 195 3.82 9.93 -10.99
CA PRO A 195 2.36 10.13 -11.07
C PRO A 195 1.65 9.78 -9.75
N HIS A 196 2.35 9.08 -8.87
CA HIS A 196 1.93 8.76 -7.51
C HIS A 196 3.10 8.89 -6.54
N THR A 197 2.79 9.36 -5.33
CA THR A 197 3.78 9.54 -4.25
C THR A 197 3.52 8.61 -3.06
N GLY A 198 2.66 7.61 -3.24
CA GLY A 198 2.32 6.66 -2.17
C GLY A 198 3.34 5.53 -2.02
N SER A 199 3.45 4.97 -0.81
CA SER A 199 4.38 3.87 -0.49
C SER A 199 4.10 2.58 -1.28
N HIS A 200 2.88 2.38 -1.76
CA HIS A 200 2.51 1.18 -2.53
C HIS A 200 3.28 1.00 -3.83
N GLN A 201 3.79 2.08 -4.44
CA GLN A 201 4.59 1.98 -5.67
C GLN A 201 5.89 1.17 -5.49
N PHE A 202 6.51 1.20 -4.30
CA PHE A 202 7.69 0.38 -3.98
C PHE A 202 7.33 -1.10 -3.89
N ARG A 203 6.20 -1.41 -3.27
CA ARG A 203 5.68 -2.77 -3.19
C ARG A 203 5.31 -3.33 -4.57
N HIS A 204 4.71 -2.51 -5.44
CA HIS A 204 4.47 -2.88 -6.83
C HIS A 204 5.78 -3.09 -7.60
N ALA A 205 6.79 -2.25 -7.36
CA ALA A 205 8.11 -2.41 -7.97
C ALA A 205 8.79 -3.73 -7.55
N LEU A 206 8.68 -4.11 -6.27
CA LEU A 206 9.19 -5.39 -5.80
C LEU A 206 8.50 -6.55 -6.52
N ALA A 207 7.16 -6.54 -6.62
CA ALA A 207 6.41 -7.58 -7.31
C ALA A 207 6.78 -7.70 -8.79
N VAL A 208 6.88 -6.58 -9.50
CA VAL A 208 7.29 -6.55 -10.92
C VAL A 208 8.71 -7.09 -11.07
N ARG A 209 9.64 -6.67 -10.23
CA ARG A 209 11.02 -7.17 -10.24
C ARG A 209 11.12 -8.68 -9.97
N MET A 210 10.29 -9.21 -9.07
CA MET A 210 10.21 -10.66 -8.82
C MET A 210 9.69 -11.39 -10.05
N LEU A 211 8.63 -10.85 -10.68
CA LEU A 211 8.05 -11.41 -11.91
C LEU A 211 9.08 -11.43 -13.06
N GLU A 212 9.81 -10.34 -13.28
CA GLU A 212 10.87 -10.22 -14.28
C GLU A 212 12.02 -11.22 -14.04
N ARG A 213 12.19 -11.69 -12.80
CA ARG A 213 13.15 -12.72 -12.41
C ARG A 213 12.58 -14.14 -12.46
N GLY A 214 11.37 -14.31 -12.96
CA GLY A 214 10.72 -15.60 -13.14
C GLY A 214 9.95 -16.12 -11.93
N ALA A 215 9.74 -15.31 -10.89
CA ALA A 215 8.93 -15.73 -9.77
C ALA A 215 7.46 -15.88 -10.18
N SER A 216 6.83 -16.95 -9.72
CA SER A 216 5.40 -17.20 -9.92
C SER A 216 4.53 -16.20 -9.15
N LEU A 217 3.29 -16.01 -9.57
CA LEU A 217 2.32 -15.18 -8.85
C LEU A 217 2.07 -15.68 -7.42
N THR A 218 2.18 -16.99 -7.19
CA THR A 218 2.04 -17.58 -5.85
C THR A 218 3.18 -17.12 -4.95
N GLU A 219 4.43 -17.26 -5.37
CA GLU A 219 5.61 -16.82 -4.63
C GLU A 219 5.57 -15.30 -4.35
N ILE A 220 5.17 -14.50 -5.35
CA ILE A 220 4.97 -13.06 -5.17
C ILE A 220 3.88 -12.79 -4.11
N GLY A 221 2.78 -13.56 -4.15
CA GLY A 221 1.70 -13.46 -3.18
C GLY A 221 2.16 -13.77 -1.76
N GLU A 222 2.99 -14.78 -1.57
CA GLU A 222 3.58 -15.19 -0.29
C GLU A 222 4.54 -14.12 0.26
N VAL A 223 5.52 -13.70 -0.54
CA VAL A 223 6.49 -12.66 -0.15
C VAL A 223 5.78 -11.36 0.21
N LEU A 224 4.78 -10.98 -0.56
CA LEU A 224 3.99 -9.80 -0.29
C LEU A 224 2.89 -10.01 0.76
N ARG A 225 2.72 -11.21 1.27
CA ARG A 225 1.71 -11.52 2.30
C ARG A 225 0.30 -11.09 1.87
N HIS A 226 -0.08 -11.46 0.63
CA HIS A 226 -1.41 -11.20 0.13
C HIS A 226 -2.41 -12.19 0.76
N ARG A 227 -3.58 -11.67 1.20
CA ARG A 227 -4.65 -12.51 1.76
C ARG A 227 -5.41 -13.29 0.69
N SER A 228 -5.42 -12.78 -0.51
CA SER A 228 -6.21 -13.30 -1.62
C SER A 228 -5.37 -13.32 -2.90
N PRO A 229 -5.39 -14.42 -3.66
CA PRO A 229 -4.75 -14.52 -4.96
C PRO A 229 -5.16 -13.41 -5.92
N GLN A 230 -6.41 -12.91 -5.81
CA GLN A 230 -6.90 -11.79 -6.63
C GLN A 230 -6.08 -10.51 -6.41
N THR A 231 -5.46 -10.33 -5.24
CA THR A 231 -4.58 -9.18 -5.00
C THR A 231 -3.29 -9.28 -5.80
N THR A 232 -2.81 -10.51 -6.06
CA THR A 232 -1.59 -10.75 -6.83
C THR A 232 -1.86 -10.84 -8.32
N SER A 233 -3.07 -11.24 -8.74
CA SER A 233 -3.44 -11.37 -10.16
C SER A 233 -3.33 -10.06 -10.96
N ILE A 234 -3.28 -8.90 -10.29
CA ILE A 234 -3.02 -7.62 -10.96
C ILE A 234 -1.67 -7.60 -11.69
N TYR A 235 -0.69 -8.38 -11.23
CA TYR A 235 0.64 -8.46 -11.83
C TYR A 235 0.68 -9.39 -13.06
N ALA A 236 -0.27 -10.32 -13.21
CA ALA A 236 -0.37 -11.15 -14.41
C ALA A 236 -0.47 -10.32 -15.70
N ARG A 237 -1.04 -9.11 -15.59
CA ARG A 237 -1.16 -8.18 -16.74
C ARG A 237 0.12 -7.45 -17.09
N VAL A 238 1.12 -7.49 -16.22
CA VAL A 238 2.45 -6.89 -16.45
C VAL A 238 3.38 -7.91 -17.09
N ASP A 239 3.06 -9.19 -16.97
CA ASP A 239 3.82 -10.30 -17.58
C ASP A 239 3.49 -10.43 -19.08
N ILE A 240 4.04 -9.50 -19.86
CA ILE A 240 3.86 -9.49 -21.32
C ILE A 240 4.48 -10.74 -21.95
N GLY A 241 5.55 -11.31 -21.35
CA GLY A 241 6.19 -12.53 -21.82
C GLY A 241 5.25 -13.73 -21.74
N ALA A 242 4.68 -13.99 -20.56
CA ALA A 242 3.70 -15.05 -20.37
C ALA A 242 2.41 -14.82 -21.19
N LEU A 243 1.94 -13.57 -21.28
CA LEU A 243 0.77 -13.24 -22.11
C LEU A 243 1.02 -13.50 -23.59
N ARG A 244 2.21 -13.21 -24.11
CA ARG A 244 2.58 -13.48 -25.51
C ARG A 244 2.60 -14.99 -25.83
N SER A 245 3.04 -15.82 -24.90
CA SER A 245 3.06 -17.29 -25.09
C SER A 245 1.65 -17.90 -25.15
N LEU A 246 0.66 -17.23 -24.55
CA LEU A 246 -0.74 -17.63 -24.54
C LEU A 246 -1.55 -16.99 -25.70
N ALA A 247 -0.97 -15.98 -26.36
CA ALA A 247 -1.65 -15.31 -27.47
C ALA A 247 -1.78 -16.24 -28.66
N LEU A 248 -3.00 -16.39 -29.14
CA LEU A 248 -3.25 -17.08 -30.42
C LEU A 248 -2.60 -16.28 -31.57
N PRO A 249 -2.09 -16.96 -32.60
CA PRO A 249 -1.57 -16.28 -33.78
C PRO A 249 -2.65 -15.40 -34.38
N TRP A 250 -2.25 -14.20 -34.82
CA TRP A 250 -3.19 -13.25 -35.43
C TRP A 250 -3.80 -13.84 -36.67
N PRO A 251 -5.16 -13.85 -36.84
CA PRO A 251 -5.78 -14.32 -38.08
C PRO A 251 -5.28 -13.48 -39.25
N GLY A 252 -4.53 -14.09 -40.17
CA GLY A 252 -3.96 -13.42 -41.35
C GLY A 252 -2.48 -13.02 -41.22
N GLY A 253 -1.81 -13.35 -40.15
CA GLY A 253 -0.34 -13.27 -40.05
C GLY A 253 0.28 -14.37 -40.95
N ALA A 254 1.09 -13.98 -41.92
CA ALA A 254 1.83 -14.91 -42.79
C ALA A 254 2.66 -15.88 -41.92
N ARG A 255 2.66 -17.16 -42.34
CA ARG A 255 3.54 -18.22 -41.79
C ARG A 255 4.99 -17.91 -42.11
#